data_041912b7b26edb0a640085772fbd9644
#
_entry.id   041912b7b26edb0a640085772fbd9644
#
_cell.length_a   1.000
_cell.length_b   1.000
_cell.length_c   1.000
_cell.angle_alpha   90.00
_cell.angle_beta   90.00
_cell.angle_gamma   90.00
#
_symmetry.space_group_name_H-M   'P 1'
#
loop_
_entity.id
_entity.type
_entity.pdbx_description
1 polymer ?
#
loop_
_entity_poly.entity_id
_entity_poly.type
_entity_poly.pdbx_seq_one_letter_code
_entity_poly.pdbx_strand_id
1 'polypeptide(L)'
;IDMDAKEIKISDDQPFGDVTSTGTGRNWAHVNSISYDESDDSIILSLRHQGIVKIGRDKKVKWILASPEGWSEDFKAKVLTPVDSKGNKIKCENSKCEGEFDWSWTQHTAWLTPRYENKGDIKHISVFDNGDARGMEQPAFKEDKYSRAVEYKIDEKKGTVEQTWQFGKERGFDFYSAVTSNVEWQKDKSTYFISSSNVNLLRPDKTIKMVLVEIDPKTNDIKFEMDVDSASRDDVAYRAMVIDPEVFSY
;
A
#
# COMPACT_ATOMS: atom_id res chain seq x y z
N ILE A 1 -11.74 -2.52 -14.66
CA ILE A 1 -11.87 -2.47 -13.19
C ILE A 1 -13.34 -2.67 -12.91
N ASP A 2 -13.65 -3.59 -12.02
CA ASP A 2 -15.02 -3.91 -11.63
C ASP A 2 -15.51 -2.89 -10.60
N MET A 3 -16.42 -2.01 -10.99
CA MET A 3 -16.93 -0.95 -10.13
C MET A 3 -17.92 -1.47 -9.07
N ASP A 4 -18.47 -2.65 -9.26
CA ASP A 4 -19.45 -3.26 -8.36
C ASP A 4 -18.85 -4.30 -7.43
N ALA A 5 -17.65 -4.78 -7.77
CA ALA A 5 -16.91 -5.71 -6.95
C ALA A 5 -16.11 -4.98 -5.89
N LYS A 6 -15.97 -5.61 -4.75
CA LYS A 6 -15.09 -5.24 -3.67
C LYS A 6 -15.03 -3.73 -3.39
N GLU A 7 -16.12 -3.20 -2.98
CA GLU A 7 -16.11 -1.92 -2.34
C GLU A 7 -15.83 -2.12 -0.86
N ILE A 8 -14.73 -1.56 -0.41
CA ILE A 8 -14.65 -1.17 0.98
C ILE A 8 -15.74 -0.13 1.10
N LYS A 9 -16.87 -0.51 1.67
CA LYS A 9 -18.02 0.36 1.83
C LYS A 9 -17.65 1.58 2.67
N ILE A 10 -17.11 2.57 2.01
CA ILE A 10 -17.32 3.93 2.46
C ILE A 10 -18.80 4.14 2.13
N SER A 11 -19.60 4.29 3.16
CA SER A 11 -21.04 4.24 3.03
C SER A 11 -21.52 5.13 1.89
N ASP A 12 -22.45 4.64 1.09
CA ASP A 12 -23.20 5.43 0.10
C ASP A 12 -23.80 6.71 0.72
N ASP A 13 -23.79 6.81 2.05
CA ASP A 13 -24.28 7.90 2.89
C ASP A 13 -23.24 8.99 3.17
N GLN A 14 -21.98 8.80 2.76
CA GLN A 14 -20.98 9.88 2.88
C GLN A 14 -21.26 10.92 1.79
N PRO A 15 -21.74 12.12 2.13
CA PRO A 15 -22.13 13.11 1.14
C PRO A 15 -20.96 13.61 0.29
N PHE A 16 -19.72 13.29 0.68
CA PHE A 16 -18.49 13.79 0.02
C PHE A 16 -17.46 12.69 -0.29
N GLY A 17 -17.75 11.41 -0.01
CA GLY A 17 -16.68 10.40 -0.01
C GLY A 17 -15.57 10.78 0.95
N ASP A 18 -14.35 10.35 0.71
CA ASP A 18 -13.17 10.78 1.46
C ASP A 18 -12.47 12.02 0.86
N VAL A 19 -13.07 12.66 -0.14
CA VAL A 19 -12.59 13.92 -0.73
C VAL A 19 -13.67 14.99 -0.53
N THR A 20 -13.37 15.98 0.28
CA THR A 20 -14.26 17.11 0.55
C THR A 20 -14.63 17.84 -0.75
N SER A 21 -15.90 18.19 -0.91
CA SER A 21 -16.44 18.99 -2.02
C SER A 21 -16.62 18.27 -3.36
N THR A 22 -16.52 16.95 -3.42
CA THR A 22 -16.75 16.19 -4.66
C THR A 22 -18.23 15.89 -4.96
N GLY A 23 -19.13 16.24 -4.05
CA GLY A 23 -20.56 15.94 -4.17
C GLY A 23 -20.92 14.53 -3.70
N THR A 24 -22.16 14.13 -3.92
CA THR A 24 -22.63 12.78 -3.62
C THR A 24 -22.11 11.81 -4.67
N GLY A 25 -21.60 10.67 -4.26
CA GLY A 25 -21.10 9.64 -5.15
C GLY A 25 -20.27 8.60 -4.43
N ARG A 26 -19.99 7.55 -5.16
CA ARG A 26 -19.20 6.42 -4.71
C ARG A 26 -17.72 6.66 -4.99
N ASN A 27 -16.87 6.66 -3.98
CA ASN A 27 -15.42 6.69 -4.15
C ASN A 27 -14.86 5.28 -4.36
N TRP A 28 -15.19 4.67 -5.48
CA TRP A 28 -14.94 3.25 -5.74
C TRP A 28 -13.47 2.88 -5.98
N ALA A 29 -12.65 3.80 -6.40
CA ALA A 29 -11.25 3.52 -6.76
C ALA A 29 -10.25 4.24 -5.88
N HIS A 30 -10.29 5.57 -5.84
CA HIS A 30 -9.33 6.43 -5.16
C HIS A 30 -7.89 6.08 -5.55
N VAL A 31 -7.53 6.36 -6.82
CA VAL A 31 -6.17 6.13 -7.35
C VAL A 31 -5.20 7.08 -6.66
N ASN A 32 -4.18 6.57 -5.99
CA ASN A 32 -3.22 7.37 -5.23
C ASN A 32 -1.76 7.19 -5.69
N SER A 33 -1.48 6.18 -6.50
CA SER A 33 -0.17 6.08 -7.17
C SER A 33 -0.25 5.32 -8.49
N ILE A 34 0.69 5.65 -9.38
CA ILE A 34 0.91 5.01 -10.67
C ILE A 34 2.40 4.70 -10.79
N SER A 35 2.73 3.47 -11.15
CA SER A 35 4.09 3.04 -11.49
C SER A 35 4.10 2.46 -12.90
N TYR A 36 5.06 2.89 -13.72
CA TYR A 36 5.20 2.38 -15.09
C TYR A 36 6.17 1.20 -15.14
N ASP A 37 5.77 0.12 -15.79
CA ASP A 37 6.61 -1.05 -16.07
C ASP A 37 7.05 -1.02 -17.54
N GLU A 38 8.29 -0.55 -17.77
CA GLU A 38 8.87 -0.46 -19.11
C GLU A 38 9.03 -1.84 -19.78
N SER A 39 9.15 -2.90 -19.00
CA SER A 39 9.46 -4.23 -19.53
C SER A 39 8.34 -4.82 -20.37
N ASP A 40 7.10 -4.36 -20.19
CA ASP A 40 5.94 -4.85 -20.90
C ASP A 40 4.90 -3.76 -21.23
N ASP A 41 5.32 -2.49 -21.15
CA ASP A 41 4.51 -1.30 -21.46
C ASP A 41 3.16 -1.30 -20.73
N SER A 42 3.21 -1.46 -19.42
CA SER A 42 2.04 -1.52 -18.54
C SER A 42 2.16 -0.55 -17.38
N ILE A 43 1.06 -0.35 -16.66
CA ILE A 43 1.03 0.46 -15.44
C ILE A 43 0.52 -0.36 -14.25
N ILE A 44 1.08 -0.06 -13.09
CA ILE A 44 0.62 -0.57 -11.80
C ILE A 44 -0.07 0.58 -11.07
N LEU A 45 -1.32 0.37 -10.70
CA LEU A 45 -2.16 1.34 -10.01
C LEU A 45 -2.39 0.90 -8.56
N SER A 46 -2.20 1.81 -7.62
CA SER A 46 -2.72 1.65 -6.27
C SER A 46 -4.11 2.29 -6.20
N LEU A 47 -5.11 1.45 -5.99
CA LEU A 47 -6.51 1.82 -5.86
C LEU A 47 -6.91 1.61 -4.40
N ARG A 48 -7.01 2.70 -3.62
CA ARG A 48 -7.20 2.63 -2.16
C ARG A 48 -8.34 1.70 -1.75
N HIS A 49 -9.44 1.70 -2.50
CA HIS A 49 -10.65 0.93 -2.18
C HIS A 49 -10.78 -0.40 -2.93
N GLN A 50 -9.82 -0.74 -3.79
CA GLN A 50 -9.88 -1.96 -4.60
C GLN A 50 -8.68 -2.89 -4.35
N GLY A 51 -7.48 -2.33 -4.24
CA GLY A 51 -6.23 -3.05 -4.17
C GLY A 51 -5.20 -2.53 -5.17
N ILE A 52 -4.22 -3.35 -5.52
CA ILE A 52 -3.18 -2.99 -6.49
C ILE A 52 -3.45 -3.76 -7.78
N VAL A 53 -3.48 -3.05 -8.91
CA VAL A 53 -3.87 -3.62 -10.20
C VAL A 53 -2.84 -3.28 -11.27
N LYS A 54 -2.37 -4.27 -12.02
CA LYS A 54 -1.56 -4.05 -13.22
C LYS A 54 -2.44 -4.07 -14.46
N ILE A 55 -2.28 -3.05 -15.31
CA ILE A 55 -3.06 -2.88 -16.54
C ILE A 55 -2.12 -2.74 -17.73
N GLY A 56 -2.32 -3.53 -18.75
CA GLY A 56 -1.57 -3.46 -20.00
C GLY A 56 -1.98 -2.27 -20.88
N ARG A 57 -1.16 -1.96 -21.88
CA ARG A 57 -1.46 -0.95 -22.92
C ARG A 57 -2.77 -1.24 -23.67
N ASP A 58 -3.16 -2.51 -23.74
CA ASP A 58 -4.44 -2.98 -24.32
C ASP A 58 -5.64 -2.73 -23.38
N LYS A 59 -5.44 -2.05 -22.25
CA LYS A 59 -6.44 -1.72 -21.22
C LYS A 59 -7.00 -2.94 -20.48
N LYS A 60 -6.35 -4.10 -20.59
CA LYS A 60 -6.75 -5.31 -19.86
C LYS A 60 -6.01 -5.42 -18.54
N VAL A 61 -6.72 -5.89 -17.52
CA VAL A 61 -6.12 -6.23 -16.23
C VAL A 61 -5.25 -7.48 -16.41
N LYS A 62 -3.98 -7.36 -16.08
CA LYS A 62 -3.00 -8.45 -16.09
C LYS A 62 -3.07 -9.24 -14.80
N TRP A 63 -2.99 -8.57 -13.67
CA TRP A 63 -3.12 -9.17 -12.35
C TRP A 63 -3.68 -8.18 -11.32
N ILE A 64 -4.15 -8.74 -10.21
CA ILE A 64 -4.68 -8.02 -9.05
C ILE A 64 -3.99 -8.54 -7.80
N LEU A 65 -3.43 -7.65 -6.98
CA LEU A 65 -2.95 -7.93 -5.64
C LEU A 65 -3.94 -7.34 -4.63
N ALA A 66 -4.81 -8.19 -4.17
CA ALA A 66 -5.86 -7.89 -3.19
C ALA A 66 -6.47 -9.19 -2.68
N SER A 67 -7.17 -9.16 -1.54
CA SER A 67 -7.99 -10.29 -1.12
C SER A 67 -9.01 -10.67 -2.19
N PRO A 68 -9.28 -11.97 -2.43
CA PRO A 68 -10.17 -12.43 -3.51
C PRO A 68 -11.66 -12.16 -3.24
N GLU A 69 -12.04 -11.85 -1.99
CA GLU A 69 -13.44 -11.60 -1.66
C GLU A 69 -13.96 -10.33 -2.31
N GLY A 70 -15.20 -10.37 -2.77
CA GLY A 70 -15.92 -9.24 -3.36
C GLY A 70 -15.59 -8.94 -4.82
N TRP A 71 -14.67 -9.66 -5.48
CA TRP A 71 -14.43 -9.54 -6.91
C TRP A 71 -15.42 -10.42 -7.71
N SER A 72 -15.84 -9.94 -8.89
CA SER A 72 -16.56 -10.77 -9.86
C SER A 72 -15.69 -11.94 -10.33
N GLU A 73 -16.30 -13.01 -10.85
CA GLU A 73 -15.58 -14.22 -11.25
C GLU A 73 -14.50 -13.95 -12.32
N ASP A 74 -14.74 -13.02 -13.24
CA ASP A 74 -13.78 -12.64 -14.28
C ASP A 74 -12.52 -12.01 -13.70
N PHE A 75 -12.65 -11.23 -12.62
CA PHE A 75 -11.53 -10.59 -11.97
C PHE A 75 -10.89 -11.46 -10.88
N LYS A 76 -11.63 -12.36 -10.23
CA LYS A 76 -11.06 -13.36 -9.32
C LYS A 76 -9.98 -14.19 -9.99
N ALA A 77 -10.16 -14.54 -11.27
CA ALA A 77 -9.15 -15.26 -12.05
C ALA A 77 -7.83 -14.47 -12.26
N LYS A 78 -7.84 -13.16 -11.99
CA LYS A 78 -6.67 -12.27 -12.06
C LYS A 78 -6.02 -12.00 -10.72
N VAL A 79 -6.65 -12.40 -9.62
CA VAL A 79 -6.11 -12.22 -8.27
C VAL A 79 -4.92 -13.14 -8.08
N LEU A 80 -3.80 -12.56 -7.65
CA LEU A 80 -2.57 -13.30 -7.38
C LEU A 80 -2.76 -14.28 -6.22
N THR A 81 -2.17 -15.46 -6.35
CA THR A 81 -2.19 -16.48 -5.30
C THR A 81 -1.03 -16.25 -4.33
N PRO A 82 -1.27 -16.07 -3.02
CA PRO A 82 -0.21 -16.00 -2.03
C PRO A 82 0.60 -17.29 -1.92
N VAL A 83 1.91 -17.12 -1.83
CA VAL A 83 2.85 -18.23 -1.65
C VAL A 83 3.91 -17.89 -0.58
N ASP A 84 4.45 -18.94 0.06
CA ASP A 84 5.61 -18.82 0.93
C ASP A 84 6.93 -18.71 0.13
N SER A 85 8.04 -18.53 0.81
CA SER A 85 9.39 -18.43 0.19
C SER A 85 9.83 -19.69 -0.55
N LYS A 86 9.15 -20.82 -0.36
CA LYS A 86 9.38 -22.09 -1.07
C LYS A 86 8.43 -22.27 -2.26
N GLY A 87 7.50 -21.32 -2.47
CA GLY A 87 6.49 -21.37 -3.52
C GLY A 87 5.25 -22.21 -3.18
N ASN A 88 5.08 -22.65 -1.94
CA ASN A 88 3.86 -23.34 -1.50
C ASN A 88 2.72 -22.34 -1.33
N LYS A 89 1.52 -22.72 -1.75
CA LYS A 89 0.33 -21.88 -1.58
C LYS A 89 0.03 -21.66 -0.11
N ILE A 90 -0.22 -20.40 0.24
CA ILE A 90 -0.71 -20.01 1.56
C ILE A 90 -2.25 -20.05 1.55
N LYS A 91 -2.83 -20.65 2.57
CA LYS A 91 -4.28 -20.68 2.73
C LYS A 91 -4.77 -19.34 3.25
N CYS A 92 -5.77 -18.77 2.56
CA CYS A 92 -6.43 -17.55 2.99
C CYS A 92 -7.94 -17.80 3.05
N GLU A 93 -8.57 -17.43 4.14
CA GLU A 93 -10.01 -17.52 4.36
C GLU A 93 -10.52 -16.21 5.00
N ASN A 94 -11.66 -15.70 4.52
CA ASN A 94 -12.25 -14.47 5.04
C ASN A 94 -11.25 -13.32 5.08
N SER A 95 -10.50 -13.14 3.99
CA SER A 95 -9.47 -12.11 3.85
C SER A 95 -8.27 -12.21 4.81
N LYS A 96 -8.15 -13.28 5.58
CA LYS A 96 -7.01 -13.57 6.46
C LYS A 96 -6.20 -14.74 5.92
N CYS A 97 -4.87 -14.61 5.94
CA CYS A 97 -3.96 -15.62 5.44
C CYS A 97 -3.17 -16.26 6.57
N GLU A 98 -2.81 -17.53 6.40
CA GLU A 98 -1.92 -18.23 7.32
C GLU A 98 -0.46 -17.75 7.14
N GLY A 99 0.36 -17.89 8.18
CA GLY A 99 1.79 -17.58 8.14
C GLY A 99 2.09 -16.08 8.06
N GLU A 100 3.13 -15.74 7.28
CA GLU A 100 3.69 -14.38 7.25
C GLU A 100 3.06 -13.47 6.18
N PHE A 101 2.19 -13.99 5.33
CA PHE A 101 1.55 -13.20 4.28
C PHE A 101 0.31 -12.47 4.80
N ASP A 102 0.20 -11.18 4.46
CA ASP A 102 -1.02 -10.42 4.63
C ASP A 102 -1.27 -9.53 3.42
N TRP A 103 -2.54 -9.32 3.08
CA TRP A 103 -2.94 -8.38 2.04
C TRP A 103 -2.65 -6.94 2.47
N SER A 104 -2.44 -6.04 1.51
CA SER A 104 -2.45 -4.60 1.78
C SER A 104 -3.87 -4.07 1.74
N TRP A 105 -4.17 -3.13 2.64
CA TRP A 105 -5.49 -2.57 2.84
C TRP A 105 -5.46 -1.04 2.84
N THR A 106 -6.33 -0.43 2.05
CA THR A 106 -6.40 1.03 1.87
C THR A 106 -5.06 1.68 1.55
N GLN A 107 -4.19 0.94 0.90
CA GLN A 107 -2.79 1.23 0.68
C GLN A 107 -2.55 2.48 -0.15
N HIS A 108 -1.35 3.04 0.01
CA HIS A 108 -0.78 4.09 -0.81
C HIS A 108 0.55 3.64 -1.42
N THR A 109 0.95 4.28 -2.54
CA THR A 109 2.27 4.15 -3.14
C THR A 109 2.69 2.71 -3.46
N ALA A 110 1.99 2.04 -4.36
CA ALA A 110 2.44 0.77 -4.91
C ALA A 110 3.40 1.03 -6.07
N TRP A 111 4.70 0.98 -5.82
CA TRP A 111 5.75 1.26 -6.80
C TRP A 111 6.61 0.04 -7.10
N LEU A 112 7.00 -0.12 -8.37
CA LEU A 112 8.11 -1.02 -8.70
C LEU A 112 9.34 -0.54 -7.93
N THR A 113 9.84 -1.38 -7.01
CA THR A 113 10.99 -0.99 -6.22
C THR A 113 12.27 -1.11 -7.04
N PRO A 114 13.07 -0.02 -7.18
CA PRO A 114 14.34 -0.06 -7.91
C PRO A 114 15.44 -0.85 -7.19
N ARG A 115 15.13 -1.44 -6.05
CA ARG A 115 15.99 -2.40 -5.35
C ARG A 115 16.33 -3.62 -6.22
N TYR A 116 15.45 -3.94 -7.17
CA TYR A 116 15.58 -5.07 -8.09
C TYR A 116 15.47 -4.60 -9.53
N GLU A 117 15.97 -5.40 -10.45
CA GLU A 117 15.91 -5.05 -11.88
C GLU A 117 14.50 -5.10 -12.48
N ASN A 118 13.57 -5.83 -11.87
CA ASN A 118 12.18 -5.97 -12.32
C ASN A 118 12.03 -6.36 -13.80
N LYS A 119 12.94 -7.21 -14.29
CA LYS A 119 12.92 -7.72 -15.67
C LYS A 119 12.17 -9.05 -15.79
N GLY A 120 11.62 -9.31 -16.99
CA GLY A 120 10.86 -10.53 -17.25
C GLY A 120 9.62 -10.66 -16.37
N ASP A 121 9.29 -11.87 -15.97
CA ASP A 121 8.05 -12.20 -15.27
C ASP A 121 8.08 -11.91 -13.75
N ILE A 122 9.24 -11.57 -13.20
CA ILE A 122 9.40 -11.30 -11.76
C ILE A 122 9.40 -9.80 -11.51
N LYS A 123 8.47 -9.36 -10.70
CA LYS A 123 8.33 -7.96 -10.27
C LYS A 123 8.41 -7.85 -8.75
N HIS A 124 9.01 -6.77 -8.28
CA HIS A 124 9.00 -6.42 -6.87
C HIS A 124 8.37 -5.05 -6.69
N ILE A 125 7.42 -4.95 -5.79
CA ILE A 125 6.76 -3.69 -5.46
C ILE A 125 6.91 -3.38 -3.98
N SER A 126 7.11 -2.11 -3.66
CA SER A 126 7.00 -1.58 -2.31
C SER A 126 5.67 -0.86 -2.14
N VAL A 127 5.06 -1.01 -0.96
CA VAL A 127 3.72 -0.51 -0.68
C VAL A 127 3.68 0.04 0.75
N PHE A 128 3.03 1.18 0.95
CA PHE A 128 2.60 1.57 2.28
C PHE A 128 1.17 1.04 2.51
N ASP A 129 1.04 0.01 3.32
CA ASP A 129 -0.23 -0.59 3.73
C ASP A 129 -0.79 0.19 4.92
N ASN A 130 -1.78 1.03 4.65
CA ASN A 130 -2.41 1.86 5.69
C ASN A 130 -3.23 1.04 6.69
N GLY A 131 -3.87 -0.04 6.25
CA GLY A 131 -4.59 -0.97 7.12
C GLY A 131 -5.92 -0.48 7.67
N ASP A 132 -6.50 0.60 7.13
CA ASP A 132 -7.70 1.23 7.71
C ASP A 132 -8.95 0.33 7.63
N ALA A 133 -9.09 -0.44 6.55
CA ALA A 133 -10.19 -1.39 6.37
C ALA A 133 -9.68 -2.84 6.32
N ARG A 134 -8.73 -3.19 7.18
CA ARG A 134 -8.13 -4.52 7.22
C ARG A 134 -9.17 -5.60 7.44
N GLY A 135 -9.10 -6.67 6.64
CA GLY A 135 -10.06 -7.76 6.67
C GLY A 135 -11.45 -7.39 6.16
N MET A 136 -11.59 -6.28 5.42
CA MET A 136 -12.86 -5.68 4.95
C MET A 136 -13.73 -5.12 6.10
N GLU A 137 -13.18 -4.99 7.30
CA GLU A 137 -13.86 -4.34 8.42
C GLU A 137 -13.64 -2.83 8.40
N GLN A 138 -14.72 -2.06 8.54
CA GLN A 138 -14.62 -0.61 8.57
C GLN A 138 -15.48 -0.02 9.68
N PRO A 139 -14.83 0.64 10.67
CA PRO A 139 -13.37 0.71 10.85
C PRO A 139 -12.78 -0.65 11.20
N ALA A 140 -11.50 -0.86 10.87
CA ALA A 140 -10.78 -2.07 11.26
C ALA A 140 -10.82 -2.28 12.78
N PHE A 141 -10.82 -3.55 13.23
CA PHE A 141 -10.73 -3.87 14.65
C PHE A 141 -9.46 -3.29 15.26
N LYS A 142 -9.46 -3.05 16.57
CA LYS A 142 -8.36 -2.39 17.25
C LYS A 142 -7.04 -3.13 17.08
N GLU A 143 -7.04 -4.45 17.14
CA GLU A 143 -5.90 -5.34 16.94
C GLU A 143 -5.37 -5.34 15.51
N ASP A 144 -6.21 -4.99 14.56
CA ASP A 144 -5.89 -4.92 13.13
C ASP A 144 -5.50 -3.50 12.69
N LYS A 145 -5.53 -2.51 13.60
CA LYS A 145 -5.11 -1.13 13.34
C LYS A 145 -3.60 -0.97 13.44
N TYR A 146 -2.93 -1.34 12.38
CA TYR A 146 -1.52 -1.05 12.16
C TYR A 146 -1.29 -0.66 10.71
N SER A 147 -0.31 0.19 10.48
CA SER A 147 0.24 0.46 9.15
C SER A 147 1.61 -0.19 9.03
N ARG A 148 2.03 -0.44 7.80
CA ARG A 148 3.35 -1.01 7.54
C ARG A 148 3.86 -0.66 6.15
N ALA A 149 5.17 -0.56 6.02
CA ALA A 149 5.83 -0.72 4.75
C ALA A 149 5.93 -2.21 4.45
N VAL A 150 5.62 -2.62 3.22
CA VAL A 150 5.69 -4.02 2.81
C VAL A 150 6.28 -4.15 1.40
N GLU A 151 7.04 -5.20 1.16
CA GLU A 151 7.56 -5.57 -0.16
C GLU A 151 6.95 -6.89 -0.59
N TYR A 152 6.45 -6.90 -1.82
CA TYR A 152 5.90 -8.09 -2.48
C TYR A 152 6.72 -8.43 -3.71
N LYS A 153 7.01 -9.72 -3.88
CA LYS A 153 7.54 -10.32 -5.09
C LYS A 153 6.43 -11.02 -5.84
N ILE A 154 6.24 -10.64 -7.09
CA ILE A 154 5.19 -11.15 -7.97
C ILE A 154 5.82 -11.97 -9.08
N ASP A 155 5.37 -13.20 -9.27
CA ASP A 155 5.66 -14.03 -10.44
C ASP A 155 4.45 -13.94 -11.38
N GLU A 156 4.54 -13.08 -12.39
CA GLU A 156 3.45 -12.80 -13.33
C GLU A 156 3.08 -14.03 -14.17
N LYS A 157 4.05 -14.88 -14.48
CA LYS A 157 3.85 -16.11 -15.24
C LYS A 157 3.07 -17.15 -14.45
N LYS A 158 3.36 -17.28 -13.16
CA LYS A 158 2.66 -18.21 -12.27
C LYS A 158 1.39 -17.63 -11.66
N GLY A 159 1.22 -16.30 -11.73
CA GLY A 159 0.13 -15.60 -11.04
C GLY A 159 0.22 -15.70 -9.51
N THR A 160 1.43 -15.63 -8.97
CA THR A 160 1.68 -15.78 -7.53
C THR A 160 2.31 -14.53 -6.93
N VAL A 161 2.13 -14.37 -5.61
CA VAL A 161 2.72 -13.28 -4.83
C VAL A 161 3.30 -13.81 -3.52
N GLU A 162 4.52 -13.38 -3.21
CA GLU A 162 5.24 -13.64 -1.96
C GLU A 162 5.45 -12.32 -1.22
N GLN A 163 5.16 -12.26 0.07
CA GLN A 163 5.57 -11.15 0.92
C GLN A 163 7.01 -11.38 1.35
N THR A 164 7.94 -10.52 0.91
CA THR A 164 9.38 -10.71 1.12
C THR A 164 9.94 -9.91 2.28
N TRP A 165 9.26 -8.84 2.67
CA TRP A 165 9.68 -7.97 3.77
C TRP A 165 8.52 -7.12 4.29
N GLN A 166 8.60 -6.73 5.56
CA GLN A 166 7.72 -5.72 6.14
C GLN A 166 8.39 -5.01 7.32
N PHE A 167 7.87 -3.81 7.64
CA PHE A 167 8.26 -3.01 8.80
C PHE A 167 7.08 -2.14 9.26
N GLY A 168 6.87 -2.02 10.57
CA GLY A 168 5.92 -1.09 11.19
C GLY A 168 4.71 -1.75 11.83
N LYS A 169 4.38 -3.02 11.48
CA LYS A 169 3.26 -3.75 12.08
C LYS A 169 3.39 -3.82 13.61
N GLU A 170 4.57 -4.10 14.11
CA GLU A 170 4.93 -4.24 15.52
C GLU A 170 4.79 -2.92 16.30
N ARG A 171 4.74 -1.80 15.61
CA ARG A 171 4.65 -0.45 16.20
C ARG A 171 3.20 -0.03 16.50
N GLY A 172 2.23 -0.76 15.98
CA GLY A 172 0.81 -0.55 16.23
C GLY A 172 0.37 0.90 15.99
N PHE A 173 -0.29 1.51 16.95
CA PHE A 173 -0.81 2.88 16.84
C PHE A 173 0.27 3.97 16.72
N ASP A 174 1.49 3.73 17.16
CA ASP A 174 2.57 4.72 17.10
C ASP A 174 3.12 4.89 15.69
N PHE A 175 2.70 4.01 14.76
CA PHE A 175 3.02 4.06 13.35
C PHE A 175 1.77 4.03 12.45
N TYR A 176 0.58 3.93 13.04
CA TYR A 176 -0.67 3.81 12.28
C TYR A 176 -1.07 5.12 11.61
N SER A 177 -1.12 5.12 10.30
CA SER A 177 -1.62 6.19 9.45
C SER A 177 -2.74 5.67 8.55
N ALA A 178 -3.98 6.06 8.82
CA ALA A 178 -5.16 5.62 8.09
C ALA A 178 -5.18 6.08 6.62
N VAL A 179 -4.41 7.12 6.28
CA VAL A 179 -4.41 7.76 4.96
C VAL A 179 -2.99 8.16 4.55
N THR A 180 -2.78 8.37 3.24
CA THR A 180 -1.51 8.92 2.69
C THR A 180 -0.28 8.04 2.96
N SER A 181 0.92 8.63 3.09
CA SER A 181 2.17 7.90 3.37
C SER A 181 2.88 7.32 2.15
N ASN A 182 4.14 6.94 2.29
CA ASN A 182 4.92 6.30 1.21
C ASN A 182 6.06 5.43 1.71
N VAL A 183 6.55 4.59 0.79
CA VAL A 183 7.76 3.77 0.94
C VAL A 183 8.64 4.01 -0.29
N GLU A 184 9.84 4.54 -0.10
CA GLU A 184 10.75 4.90 -1.17
C GLU A 184 12.10 4.21 -1.02
N TRP A 185 12.60 3.59 -2.09
CA TRP A 185 13.92 2.98 -2.10
C TRP A 185 15.01 4.03 -2.31
N GLN A 186 15.98 4.10 -1.39
CA GLN A 186 17.17 4.95 -1.48
C GLN A 186 18.32 4.13 -2.06
N LYS A 187 18.58 4.29 -3.36
CA LYS A 187 19.53 3.43 -4.10
C LYS A 187 20.97 3.55 -3.61
N ASP A 188 21.41 4.76 -3.32
CA ASP A 188 22.77 5.08 -2.86
C ASP A 188 23.06 4.53 -1.46
N LYS A 189 22.05 4.43 -0.62
CA LYS A 189 22.14 3.94 0.76
C LYS A 189 21.72 2.46 0.91
N SER A 190 21.04 1.91 -0.08
CA SER A 190 20.45 0.57 -0.01
C SER A 190 19.45 0.41 1.16
N THR A 191 18.66 1.45 1.42
CA THR A 191 17.66 1.52 2.48
C THR A 191 16.28 1.83 1.93
N TYR A 192 15.22 1.59 2.72
CA TYR A 192 13.92 2.20 2.51
C TYR A 192 13.78 3.45 3.35
N PHE A 193 13.30 4.53 2.73
CA PHE A 193 12.77 5.69 3.41
C PHE A 193 11.26 5.57 3.48
N ILE A 194 10.70 5.63 4.68
CA ILE A 194 9.29 5.42 4.94
C ILE A 194 8.74 6.66 5.62
N SER A 195 7.62 7.19 5.13
CA SER A 195 6.86 8.19 5.86
C SER A 195 5.50 7.63 6.26
N SER A 196 5.24 7.50 7.55
CA SER A 196 3.90 7.31 8.09
C SER A 196 3.33 8.69 8.42
N SER A 197 2.51 9.24 7.49
CA SER A 197 2.36 10.69 7.39
C SER A 197 1.30 11.31 8.31
N ASN A 198 0.31 10.55 8.78
CA ASN A 198 -0.77 11.09 9.62
C ASN A 198 -1.05 10.19 10.82
N VAL A 199 0.00 9.87 11.56
CA VAL A 199 -0.11 9.15 12.82
C VAL A 199 -0.94 9.98 13.80
N ASN A 200 -1.84 9.34 14.53
CA ASN A 200 -2.81 9.94 15.44
C ASN A 200 -3.98 10.72 14.76
N LEU A 201 -4.14 10.67 13.45
CA LEU A 201 -5.27 11.33 12.78
C LEU A 201 -6.63 10.94 13.41
N LEU A 202 -6.82 9.67 13.72
CA LEU A 202 -8.03 9.13 14.32
C LEU A 202 -8.05 9.17 15.87
N ARG A 203 -7.11 9.90 16.49
CA ARG A 203 -6.96 10.04 17.95
C ARG A 203 -7.07 11.52 18.32
N PRO A 204 -8.28 12.03 18.60
CA PRO A 204 -8.53 13.47 18.80
C PRO A 204 -7.79 14.05 20.02
N ASP A 205 -7.38 13.21 20.95
CA ASP A 205 -6.62 13.55 22.16
C ASP A 205 -5.10 13.66 21.93
N LYS A 206 -4.62 13.38 20.70
CA LYS A 206 -3.20 13.38 20.35
C LYS A 206 -2.88 14.39 19.26
N THR A 207 -1.65 14.89 19.26
CA THR A 207 -1.08 15.65 18.14
C THR A 207 -0.91 14.74 16.93
N ILE A 208 -1.33 15.20 15.75
CA ILE A 208 -1.02 14.51 14.50
C ILE A 208 0.47 14.68 14.23
N LYS A 209 1.13 13.61 13.83
CA LYS A 209 2.54 13.65 13.48
C LYS A 209 2.84 12.81 12.25
N MET A 210 3.94 13.12 11.59
CA MET A 210 4.58 12.28 10.61
C MET A 210 5.74 11.55 11.28
N VAL A 211 5.82 10.24 11.11
CA VAL A 211 6.96 9.41 11.54
C VAL A 211 7.77 9.05 10.31
N LEU A 212 9.01 9.53 10.24
CA LEU A 212 9.95 9.29 9.16
C LEU A 212 10.98 8.27 9.61
N VAL A 213 11.17 7.22 8.82
CA VAL A 213 12.11 6.14 9.12
C VAL A 213 12.96 5.82 7.90
N GLU A 214 14.28 5.77 8.07
CA GLU A 214 15.20 5.14 7.11
C GLU A 214 15.68 3.81 7.69
N ILE A 215 15.47 2.70 6.96
CA ILE A 215 15.70 1.36 7.45
C ILE A 215 16.43 0.49 6.42
N ASP A 216 17.39 -0.31 6.90
CA ASP A 216 18.00 -1.37 6.10
C ASP A 216 17.08 -2.61 6.07
N PRO A 217 16.50 -2.98 4.92
CA PRO A 217 15.55 -4.10 4.87
C PRO A 217 16.21 -5.48 4.97
N LYS A 218 17.54 -5.57 5.04
CA LYS A 218 18.25 -6.85 5.24
C LYS A 218 18.39 -7.20 6.72
N THR A 219 18.58 -6.17 7.54
CA THR A 219 18.84 -6.34 8.98
C THR A 219 17.70 -5.83 9.86
N ASN A 220 16.80 -5.02 9.28
CA ASN A 220 15.78 -4.23 9.98
C ASN A 220 16.38 -3.18 10.94
N ASP A 221 17.65 -2.79 10.70
CA ASP A 221 18.28 -1.72 11.48
C ASP A 221 17.74 -0.36 11.03
N ILE A 222 17.20 0.39 11.96
CA ILE A 222 16.81 1.78 11.75
C ILE A 222 18.07 2.64 11.68
N LYS A 223 18.29 3.31 10.55
CA LYS A 223 19.44 4.21 10.33
C LYS A 223 19.12 5.65 10.71
N PHE A 224 17.85 6.03 10.58
CA PHE A 224 17.35 7.36 10.94
C PHE A 224 15.86 7.22 11.32
N GLU A 225 15.47 7.97 12.33
CA GLU A 225 14.06 8.15 12.70
C GLU A 225 13.81 9.57 13.18
N MET A 226 12.70 10.16 12.74
CA MET A 226 12.29 11.50 13.13
C MET A 226 10.78 11.61 13.19
N ASP A 227 10.28 12.21 14.26
CA ASP A 227 8.89 12.63 14.36
C ASP A 227 8.77 14.11 13.97
N VAL A 228 7.79 14.44 13.16
CA VAL A 228 7.44 15.81 12.78
C VAL A 228 6.00 16.07 13.22
N ASP A 229 5.83 16.87 14.25
CA ASP A 229 4.51 17.23 14.76
C ASP A 229 3.84 18.24 13.84
N SER A 230 2.56 18.06 13.58
CA SER A 230 1.73 19.04 12.88
C SER A 230 1.43 20.25 13.78
N ALA A 231 1.42 21.45 13.20
CA ALA A 231 1.12 22.67 13.94
C ALA A 231 -0.37 22.74 14.37
N SER A 232 -1.24 22.11 13.58
CA SER A 232 -2.67 21.99 13.88
C SER A 232 -3.22 20.63 13.43
N ARG A 233 -4.44 20.32 13.87
CA ARG A 233 -5.12 19.10 13.39
C ARG A 233 -5.67 19.21 11.96
N ASP A 234 -5.67 20.40 11.39
CA ASP A 234 -6.08 20.65 10.01
C ASP A 234 -4.92 20.45 9.03
N ASP A 235 -3.68 20.36 9.55
CA ASP A 235 -2.48 20.11 8.76
C ASP A 235 -2.34 18.60 8.48
N VAL A 236 -2.52 18.23 7.22
CA VAL A 236 -2.40 16.85 6.75
C VAL A 236 -1.18 16.73 5.84
N ALA A 237 -0.23 15.86 6.22
CA ALA A 237 0.90 15.53 5.38
C ALA A 237 0.54 14.43 4.38
N TYR A 238 0.91 14.60 3.11
CA TYR A 238 0.64 13.55 2.11
C TYR A 238 1.75 12.50 2.08
N ARG A 239 3.00 12.94 1.91
CA ARG A 239 4.21 12.09 1.91
C ARG A 239 5.45 12.93 2.17
N ALA A 240 6.54 12.27 2.56
CA ALA A 240 7.87 12.86 2.56
C ALA A 240 8.75 12.13 1.54
N MET A 241 9.67 12.85 0.93
CA MET A 241 10.63 12.34 -0.06
C MET A 241 12.02 12.83 0.28
N VAL A 242 13.02 12.01 0.03
CA VAL A 242 14.41 12.45 0.08
C VAL A 242 14.75 13.16 -1.21
N ILE A 243 15.20 14.39 -1.12
CA ILE A 243 15.56 15.22 -2.26
C ILE A 243 17.07 15.53 -2.18
N ASP A 244 17.77 15.32 -3.29
CA ASP A 244 19.16 15.76 -3.40
C ASP A 244 19.20 17.29 -3.48
N PRO A 245 19.89 17.97 -2.52
CA PRO A 245 20.00 19.43 -2.54
C PRO A 245 20.65 19.99 -3.81
N GLU A 246 21.51 19.21 -4.49
CA GLU A 246 22.16 19.64 -5.74
C GLU A 246 21.16 19.83 -6.89
N VAL A 247 20.00 19.20 -6.85
CA VAL A 247 18.91 19.41 -7.84
C VAL A 247 18.40 20.85 -7.83
N PHE A 248 18.58 21.59 -6.72
CA PHE A 248 18.14 22.98 -6.55
C PHE A 248 19.27 24.01 -6.62
N SER A 249 20.51 23.58 -6.89
CA SER A 249 21.61 24.51 -7.13
C SER A 249 21.47 25.09 -8.55
N TYR A 250 20.94 26.29 -8.65
CA TYR A 250 20.91 27.11 -9.88
C TYR A 250 22.21 27.86 -10.08
#